data_483b843f45b514cd3929a8650b81b5de
#
_entry.id   483b843f45b514cd3929a8650b81b5de
#
_cell.length_a   1.000
_cell.length_b   1.000
_cell.length_c   1.000
_cell.angle_alpha   90.00
_cell.angle_beta   90.00
_cell.angle_gamma   90.00
#
_symmetry.space_group_name_H-M   'P 1'
#
loop_
_entity.id
_entity.type
_entity.pdbx_description
1 polymer ?
#
loop_
_entity_poly.entity_id
_entity_poly.type
_entity_poly.pdbx_seq_one_letter_code
_entity_poly.pdbx_strand_id
1 'polypeptide(L)'
;MNKILIIITCIVFIGCATVSNLKPAESDLSVMQQRVPGITIEDAQQGFKLYKFNCAGCHYLHKPNDYTINAWEKILPEMLSRAKITSGKEQQLIKNYLFAKSK
;
A
#
# COMPACT_ATOMS: atom_id res chain seq x y z
N MET A 1 11.68 -30.56 -36.03
CA MET A 1 11.29 -29.18 -36.29
C MET A 1 10.26 -28.62 -35.33
N ASN A 2 9.79 -29.36 -34.35
CA ASN A 2 8.73 -28.92 -33.44
C ASN A 2 9.21 -28.58 -32.01
N LYS A 3 10.51 -28.36 -31.81
CA LYS A 3 11.07 -28.05 -30.48
C LYS A 3 11.38 -26.61 -30.23
N ILE A 4 11.14 -25.70 -31.19
CA ILE A 4 11.44 -24.28 -31.07
C ILE A 4 10.21 -23.45 -30.70
N LEU A 5 9.00 -24.05 -30.73
CA LEU A 5 7.75 -23.31 -30.51
C LEU A 5 7.27 -23.25 -29.05
N ILE A 6 8.00 -23.87 -28.11
CA ILE A 6 7.58 -23.96 -26.71
C ILE A 6 8.25 -22.92 -25.79
N ILE A 7 9.20 -22.15 -26.29
CA ILE A 7 9.98 -21.22 -25.44
C ILE A 7 9.41 -19.79 -25.36
N ILE A 8 8.37 -19.47 -26.13
CA ILE A 8 7.89 -18.08 -26.22
C ILE A 8 6.70 -17.77 -25.30
N THR A 9 6.16 -18.77 -24.57
CA THR A 9 4.91 -18.56 -23.82
C THR A 9 5.11 -18.24 -22.32
N CYS A 10 6.31 -18.05 -21.84
CA CYS A 10 6.57 -17.86 -20.38
C CYS A 10 6.93 -16.44 -19.94
N ILE A 11 6.72 -15.38 -20.75
CA ILE A 11 7.21 -14.04 -20.39
C ILE A 11 6.10 -13.01 -20.14
N VAL A 12 4.87 -13.36 -19.81
CA VAL A 12 3.81 -12.35 -19.70
C VAL A 12 3.20 -12.19 -18.32
N PHE A 13 3.82 -12.59 -17.22
CA PHE A 13 3.16 -12.48 -15.91
C PHE A 13 3.99 -11.80 -14.79
N ILE A 14 4.91 -10.87 -15.11
CA ILE A 14 5.70 -10.20 -14.07
C ILE A 14 5.16 -8.80 -13.72
N GLY A 15 4.21 -8.24 -14.45
CA GLY A 15 3.75 -6.85 -14.26
C GLY A 15 2.66 -6.64 -13.21
N CYS A 16 1.87 -7.67 -12.84
CA CYS A 16 0.71 -7.50 -11.95
C CYS A 16 0.98 -7.83 -10.48
N ALA A 17 2.11 -8.44 -10.14
CA ALA A 17 2.40 -8.92 -8.80
C ALA A 17 2.76 -7.81 -7.80
N THR A 18 3.30 -6.67 -8.27
CA THR A 18 3.76 -5.58 -7.39
C THR A 18 2.62 -4.75 -6.81
N VAL A 19 1.52 -4.57 -7.54
CA VAL A 19 0.36 -3.79 -7.04
C VAL A 19 -0.49 -4.62 -6.08
N SER A 20 -0.59 -5.92 -6.29
CA SER A 20 -1.35 -6.80 -5.40
C SER A 20 -0.74 -6.91 -3.99
N ASN A 21 0.58 -6.74 -3.87
CA ASN A 21 1.27 -6.79 -2.58
C ASN A 21 1.04 -5.55 -1.71
N LEU A 22 0.54 -4.46 -2.28
CA LEU A 22 0.20 -3.25 -1.54
C LEU A 22 -1.19 -3.36 -0.91
N LYS A 23 -2.06 -4.18 -1.46
CA LYS A 23 -3.41 -4.40 -0.93
C LYS A 23 -3.34 -5.30 0.31
N PRO A 24 -3.88 -4.86 1.45
CA PRO A 24 -3.91 -5.70 2.65
C PRO A 24 -4.75 -6.96 2.45
N ALA A 25 -4.21 -8.10 2.83
CA ALA A 25 -4.90 -9.38 2.85
C ALA A 25 -5.12 -9.84 4.29
N GLU A 26 -6.10 -10.72 4.51
CA GLU A 26 -6.35 -11.26 5.84
C GLU A 26 -5.14 -11.98 6.44
N SER A 27 -4.33 -12.60 5.60
CA SER A 27 -3.08 -13.24 6.01
C SER A 27 -2.06 -12.26 6.62
N ASP A 28 -2.19 -10.96 6.32
CA ASP A 28 -1.31 -9.91 6.87
C ASP A 28 -1.79 -9.39 8.21
N LEU A 29 -3.02 -9.69 8.61
CA LEU A 29 -3.69 -9.03 9.73
C LEU A 29 -2.93 -9.15 11.05
N SER A 30 -2.40 -10.33 11.36
CA SER A 30 -1.66 -10.54 12.61
C SER A 30 -0.41 -9.65 12.70
N VAL A 31 0.31 -9.50 11.59
CA VAL A 31 1.49 -8.63 11.53
C VAL A 31 1.08 -7.16 11.60
N MET A 32 0.01 -6.79 10.90
CA MET A 32 -0.51 -5.41 10.93
C MET A 32 -0.93 -5.01 12.34
N GLN A 33 -1.57 -5.91 13.09
CA GLN A 33 -2.02 -5.65 14.46
C GLN A 33 -0.85 -5.50 15.46
N GLN A 34 0.31 -6.04 15.15
CA GLN A 34 1.51 -5.80 15.97
C GLN A 34 1.97 -4.34 15.86
N ARG A 35 1.76 -3.70 14.73
CA ARG A 35 2.17 -2.32 14.48
C ARG A 35 1.08 -1.31 14.77
N VAL A 36 -0.15 -1.67 14.50
CA VAL A 36 -1.34 -0.84 14.75
C VAL A 36 -2.34 -1.72 15.51
N PRO A 37 -2.27 -1.76 16.85
CA PRO A 37 -3.20 -2.56 17.66
C PRO A 37 -4.65 -2.20 17.36
N GLY A 38 -5.49 -3.21 17.17
CA GLY A 38 -6.92 -3.03 16.92
C GLY A 38 -7.30 -2.71 15.48
N ILE A 39 -6.34 -2.64 14.55
CA ILE A 39 -6.67 -2.44 13.14
C ILE A 39 -7.48 -3.62 12.60
N THR A 40 -8.53 -3.32 11.84
CA THR A 40 -9.32 -4.35 11.15
C THR A 40 -8.87 -4.45 9.71
N ILE A 41 -9.22 -5.58 9.06
CA ILE A 41 -8.90 -5.74 7.63
C ILE A 41 -9.67 -4.71 6.78
N GLU A 42 -10.89 -4.39 7.15
CA GLU A 42 -11.70 -3.37 6.48
C GLU A 42 -11.05 -1.99 6.54
N ASP A 43 -10.58 -1.59 7.72
CA ASP A 43 -9.88 -0.32 7.90
C ASP A 43 -8.60 -0.27 7.07
N ALA A 44 -7.83 -1.34 7.06
CA ALA A 44 -6.60 -1.42 6.29
C ALA A 44 -6.88 -1.34 4.78
N GLN A 45 -7.91 -2.04 4.30
CA GLN A 45 -8.30 -2.00 2.89
C GLN A 45 -8.84 -0.64 2.48
N GLN A 46 -9.60 0.01 3.34
CA GLN A 46 -10.10 1.36 3.09
C GLN A 46 -8.96 2.38 3.07
N GLY A 47 -8.02 2.28 3.99
CA GLY A 47 -6.81 3.10 4.00
C GLY A 47 -5.99 2.93 2.73
N PHE A 48 -5.85 1.70 2.26
CA PHE A 48 -5.20 1.40 0.99
C PHE A 48 -5.87 2.10 -0.20
N LYS A 49 -7.20 2.03 -0.27
CA LYS A 49 -7.96 2.69 -1.35
C LYS A 49 -7.75 4.19 -1.33
N LEU A 50 -7.88 4.81 -0.16
CA LEU A 50 -7.69 6.25 0.00
C LEU A 50 -6.28 6.66 -0.38
N TYR A 51 -5.28 5.91 0.05
CA TYR A 51 -3.89 6.17 -0.29
C TYR A 51 -3.65 6.07 -1.79
N LYS A 52 -4.13 5.00 -2.41
CA LYS A 52 -3.98 4.77 -3.84
C LYS A 52 -4.62 5.87 -4.68
N PHE A 53 -5.86 6.26 -4.35
CA PHE A 53 -6.59 7.23 -5.15
C PHE A 53 -6.15 8.68 -4.94
N ASN A 54 -5.69 9.03 -3.74
CA ASN A 54 -5.36 10.42 -3.42
C ASN A 54 -3.88 10.75 -3.55
N CYS A 55 -3.01 9.77 -3.46
CA CYS A 55 -1.56 10.01 -3.40
C CYS A 55 -0.82 9.63 -4.68
N ALA A 56 -1.43 8.88 -5.59
CA ALA A 56 -0.80 8.44 -6.84
C ALA A 56 -0.74 9.52 -7.94
N GLY A 57 -1.41 10.66 -7.76
CA GLY A 57 -1.61 11.65 -8.84
C GLY A 57 -0.43 12.57 -9.11
N CYS A 58 0.52 12.72 -8.19
CA CYS A 58 1.62 13.69 -8.31
C CYS A 58 2.94 13.05 -8.76
N HIS A 59 3.18 11.80 -8.40
CA HIS A 59 4.34 11.01 -8.79
C HIS A 59 4.02 9.54 -8.50
N TYR A 60 4.98 8.65 -8.74
CA TYR A 60 4.76 7.24 -8.44
C TYR A 60 4.49 7.03 -6.94
N LEU A 61 3.64 6.04 -6.67
CA LEU A 61 3.18 5.75 -5.31
C LEU A 61 4.28 5.03 -4.52
N HIS A 62 4.67 5.61 -3.38
CA HIS A 62 5.59 4.93 -2.47
C HIS A 62 4.93 3.71 -1.84
N LYS A 63 5.69 2.63 -1.70
CA LYS A 63 5.23 1.46 -0.97
C LYS A 63 5.26 1.76 0.53
N PRO A 64 4.29 1.26 1.31
CA PRO A 64 4.32 1.46 2.76
C PRO A 64 5.63 1.01 3.40
N ASN A 65 6.22 -0.08 2.92
CA ASN A 65 7.47 -0.62 3.46
C ASN A 65 8.75 0.06 2.93
N ASP A 66 8.62 1.11 2.13
CA ASP A 66 9.77 1.95 1.78
C ASP A 66 10.27 2.76 2.98
N TYR A 67 9.40 3.00 3.96
CA TYR A 67 9.70 3.81 5.13
C TYR A 67 9.32 3.12 6.43
N THR A 68 10.01 3.49 7.52
CA THR A 68 9.64 3.11 8.88
C THR A 68 8.45 3.95 9.36
N ILE A 69 7.83 3.54 10.48
CA ILE A 69 6.77 4.33 11.11
C ILE A 69 7.26 5.74 11.43
N ASN A 70 8.46 5.88 11.99
CA ASN A 70 9.02 7.18 12.34
C ASN A 70 9.19 8.08 11.11
N ALA A 71 9.65 7.52 9.99
CA ALA A 71 9.78 8.27 8.75
C ALA A 71 8.41 8.67 8.19
N TRP A 72 7.42 7.78 8.23
CA TRP A 72 6.05 8.10 7.82
C TRP A 72 5.44 9.21 8.66
N GLU A 73 5.66 9.23 9.96
CA GLU A 73 5.18 10.29 10.84
C GLU A 73 5.67 11.68 10.42
N LYS A 74 6.89 11.75 9.89
CA LYS A 74 7.49 13.01 9.40
C LYS A 74 6.98 13.39 8.01
N ILE A 75 6.71 12.42 7.15
CA ILE A 75 6.33 12.64 5.75
C ILE A 75 4.85 12.94 5.60
N LEU A 76 4.00 12.24 6.35
CA LEU A 76 2.54 12.26 6.15
C LEU A 76 1.89 13.64 6.27
N PRO A 77 2.22 14.49 7.25
CA PRO A 77 1.53 15.79 7.38
C PRO A 77 1.59 16.61 6.09
N GLU A 78 2.73 16.68 5.45
CA GLU A 78 2.89 17.41 4.20
C GLU A 78 2.17 16.72 3.05
N MET A 79 2.26 15.39 2.95
CA MET A 79 1.57 14.62 1.91
C MET A 79 0.06 14.76 1.99
N LEU A 80 -0.51 14.67 3.19
CA LEU A 80 -1.95 14.83 3.41
C LEU A 80 -2.42 16.22 3.04
N SER A 81 -1.64 17.24 3.37
CA SER A 81 -1.92 18.64 3.01
C SER A 81 -1.91 18.81 1.49
N ARG A 82 -0.90 18.30 0.80
CA ARG A 82 -0.78 18.39 -0.66
C ARG A 82 -1.90 17.63 -1.38
N ALA A 83 -2.32 16.50 -0.84
CA ALA A 83 -3.43 15.71 -1.38
C ALA A 83 -4.80 16.31 -1.02
N LYS A 84 -4.84 17.39 -0.23
CA LYS A 84 -6.08 18.05 0.22
C LYS A 84 -7.02 17.14 0.99
N ILE A 85 -6.46 16.21 1.75
CA ILE A 85 -7.23 15.32 2.62
C ILE A 85 -7.43 16.02 3.95
N THR A 86 -8.62 16.55 4.17
CA THR A 86 -8.96 17.34 5.36
C THR A 86 -9.76 16.55 6.40
N SER A 87 -10.41 15.44 6.01
CA SER A 87 -11.16 14.60 6.95
C SER A 87 -10.22 13.88 7.90
N GLY A 88 -10.41 14.09 9.20
CA GLY A 88 -9.61 13.40 10.22
C GLY A 88 -9.75 11.89 10.17
N LYS A 89 -10.92 11.38 9.82
CA LYS A 89 -11.15 9.95 9.65
C LYS A 89 -10.34 9.38 8.48
N GLU A 90 -10.35 10.06 7.33
CA GLU A 90 -9.59 9.62 6.16
C GLU A 90 -8.09 9.67 6.41
N GLN A 91 -7.61 10.73 7.05
CA GLN A 91 -6.21 10.85 7.45
C GLN A 91 -5.79 9.69 8.35
N GLN A 92 -6.64 9.33 9.32
CA GLN A 92 -6.35 8.23 10.25
C GLN A 92 -6.32 6.87 9.53
N LEU A 93 -7.25 6.65 8.61
CA LEU A 93 -7.29 5.41 7.83
C LEU A 93 -6.03 5.24 6.96
N ILE A 94 -5.61 6.30 6.30
CA ILE A 94 -4.37 6.30 5.51
C ILE A 94 -3.16 6.03 6.40
N LYS A 95 -3.06 6.75 7.51
CA LYS A 95 -1.98 6.62 8.47
C LYS A 95 -1.88 5.18 9.01
N ASN A 96 -3.01 4.62 9.44
CA ASN A 96 -3.05 3.26 9.99
C ASN A 96 -2.62 2.23 8.95
N TYR A 97 -3.07 2.36 7.70
CA TYR A 97 -2.64 1.49 6.61
C TYR A 97 -1.13 1.56 6.39
N LEU A 98 -0.58 2.76 6.26
CA LEU A 98 0.85 2.95 6.00
C LEU A 98 1.70 2.43 7.16
N PHE A 99 1.30 2.69 8.39
CA PHE A 99 2.01 2.20 9.57
C PHE A 99 1.96 0.67 9.68
N ALA A 100 0.79 0.09 9.44
CA ALA A 100 0.59 -1.36 9.52
C ALA A 100 1.45 -2.13 8.50
N LYS A 101 1.70 -1.54 7.34
CA LYS A 101 2.48 -2.15 6.26
C LYS A 101 3.89 -1.58 6.15
N SER A 102 4.32 -0.74 7.07
CA SER A 102 5.64 -0.11 7.06
C SER A 102 6.79 -1.11 7.27
N LYS A 103 7.97 -0.62 7.04
CA LYS A 103 9.21 -1.38 7.21
C LYS A 103 9.48 -1.73 8.68
#